data_d1eba545ded24722c894a89532a1cffb
#
_entry.id   d1eba545ded24722c894a89532a1cffb
#
_cell.length_a   1.000
_cell.length_b   1.000
_cell.length_c   1.000
_cell.angle_alpha   90.00
_cell.angle_beta   90.00
_cell.angle_gamma   90.00
#
_symmetry.space_group_name_H-M   'P 1'
#
loop_
_entity.id
_entity.type
_entity.pdbx_description
1 polymer ?
#
loop_
_entity_poly.entity_id
_entity_poly.type
_entity_poly.pdbx_seq_one_letter_code
_entity_poly.pdbx_strand_id
1 'polypeptide(L)'
;MSNYIRIKNAQFYAYHGAMQEEQNIGGKFEVDVDIKTDFSEAVKNDELQFTINYHKVYKFINEIVHRENFYLIETLAARIASELLESFEQIQELTIRVRKRSVPVGGMLDYVEAEVTKVRDE
;
A
#
# COMPACT_ATOMS: atom_id res chain seq x y z
N MET A 1 -11.36 -20.71 2.56
CA MET A 1 -11.89 -19.63 3.41
C MET A 1 -11.23 -18.30 3.01
N SER A 2 -12.03 -17.25 2.92
CA SER A 2 -11.51 -15.92 2.59
C SER A 2 -11.42 -15.09 3.86
N ASN A 3 -10.21 -14.65 4.15
CA ASN A 3 -9.93 -13.84 5.32
C ASN A 3 -9.17 -12.59 4.89
N TYR A 4 -9.15 -11.58 5.74
CA TYR A 4 -8.47 -10.33 5.43
C TYR A 4 -7.54 -9.93 6.55
N ILE A 5 -6.38 -9.45 6.16
CA ILE A 5 -5.46 -8.71 7.03
C ILE A 5 -5.36 -7.32 6.45
N ARG A 6 -5.55 -6.30 7.27
CA ARG A 6 -5.55 -4.92 6.80
C ARG A 6 -4.56 -4.08 7.59
N ILE A 7 -3.80 -3.27 6.84
CA ILE A 7 -2.99 -2.21 7.42
C ILE A 7 -3.68 -0.92 7.00
N LYS A 8 -4.05 -0.11 7.97
CA LYS A 8 -4.81 1.10 7.71
C LYS A 8 -4.01 2.33 8.10
N ASN A 9 -4.01 3.31 7.20
CA ASN A 9 -3.45 4.62 7.43
C ASN A 9 -1.97 4.61 7.84
N ALA A 10 -1.17 3.79 7.17
CA ALA A 10 0.28 3.84 7.33
C ALA A 10 0.78 5.16 6.75
N GLN A 11 1.54 5.91 7.51
CA GLN A 11 1.93 7.27 7.14
C GLN A 11 3.41 7.33 6.82
N PHE A 12 3.73 8.01 5.72
CA PHE A 12 5.10 8.17 5.24
C PHE A 12 5.30 9.62 4.80
N TYR A 13 6.48 10.16 5.05
CA TYR A 13 6.87 11.42 4.45
C TYR A 13 7.72 11.12 3.23
N ALA A 14 7.29 11.59 2.06
CA ALA A 14 7.95 11.26 0.80
C ALA A 14 7.82 12.42 -0.19
N TYR A 15 8.43 12.26 -1.36
CA TYR A 15 8.60 13.36 -2.32
C TYR A 15 8.00 12.98 -3.68
N HIS A 16 6.75 12.52 -3.66
CA HIS A 16 6.01 12.15 -4.87
C HIS A 16 5.09 13.29 -5.29
N GLY A 17 4.93 13.49 -6.59
CA GLY A 17 3.99 14.44 -7.12
C GLY A 17 4.33 14.88 -8.53
N ALA A 18 3.31 15.30 -9.28
CA ALA A 18 3.46 15.76 -10.65
C ALA A 18 4.09 17.15 -10.72
N MET A 19 3.93 17.95 -9.67
CA MET A 19 4.49 19.29 -9.60
C MET A 19 5.88 19.28 -8.96
N GLN A 20 6.75 20.14 -9.47
CA GLN A 20 8.12 20.21 -8.97
C GLN A 20 8.19 20.55 -7.49
N GLU A 21 7.31 21.42 -7.01
CA GLU A 21 7.25 21.78 -5.58
C GLU A 21 6.96 20.57 -4.70
N GLU A 22 6.09 19.67 -5.15
CA GLU A 22 5.77 18.45 -4.41
C GLU A 22 7.01 17.56 -4.26
N GLN A 23 7.83 17.47 -5.30
CA GLN A 23 9.06 16.69 -5.27
C GLN A 23 10.18 17.36 -4.47
N ASN A 24 10.19 18.68 -4.42
CA ASN A 24 11.22 19.43 -3.68
C ASN A 24 10.93 19.48 -2.18
N ILE A 25 9.68 19.71 -1.82
CA ILE A 25 9.27 19.92 -0.42
C ILE A 25 8.84 18.63 0.24
N GLY A 26 8.20 17.75 -0.53
CA GLY A 26 7.64 16.52 -0.03
C GLY A 26 6.33 16.72 0.71
N GLY A 27 5.82 15.67 1.28
CA GLY A 27 4.58 15.70 2.03
C GLY A 27 4.26 14.35 2.66
N LYS A 28 3.17 14.32 3.40
CA LYS A 28 2.69 13.10 4.05
C LYS A 28 1.82 12.31 3.07
N PHE A 29 2.15 11.04 2.92
CA PHE A 29 1.34 10.09 2.18
C PHE A 29 0.79 9.05 3.14
N GLU A 30 -0.45 8.64 2.91
CA GLU A 30 -1.12 7.63 3.71
C GLU A 30 -1.43 6.44 2.82
N VAL A 31 -1.18 5.25 3.33
CA VAL A 31 -1.36 4.01 2.58
C VAL A 31 -2.24 3.05 3.36
N ASP A 32 -3.25 2.50 2.69
CA ASP A 32 -4.03 1.38 3.20
C ASP A 32 -3.71 0.15 2.38
N VAL A 33 -3.65 -0.99 3.05
CA VAL A 33 -3.48 -2.29 2.40
C VAL A 33 -4.56 -3.22 2.92
N ASP A 34 -5.38 -3.76 2.02
CA ASP A 34 -6.33 -4.81 2.33
C ASP A 34 -5.84 -6.08 1.66
N ILE A 35 -5.47 -7.08 2.43
CA ILE A 35 -4.93 -8.34 1.93
C ILE A 35 -5.95 -9.45 2.15
N LYS A 36 -6.38 -10.08 1.05
CA LYS A 36 -7.21 -11.29 1.10
C LYS A 36 -6.29 -12.50 1.09
N THR A 37 -6.45 -13.34 2.09
CA THR A 37 -5.65 -14.56 2.22
C THR A 37 -6.49 -15.63 2.93
N ASP A 38 -5.96 -16.82 3.05
CA ASP A 38 -6.57 -17.86 3.86
C ASP A 38 -5.64 -18.10 5.05
N PHE A 39 -6.04 -17.63 6.23
CA PHE A 39 -5.23 -17.85 7.45
C PHE A 39 -5.84 -18.90 8.40
N SER A 40 -6.68 -19.79 7.86
CA SER A 40 -7.32 -20.83 8.67
C SER A 40 -6.30 -21.75 9.36
N GLU A 41 -5.19 -22.08 8.68
CA GLU A 41 -4.12 -22.87 9.27
C GLU A 41 -3.44 -22.13 10.44
N ALA A 42 -3.23 -20.82 10.28
CA ALA A 42 -2.64 -20.00 11.34
C ALA A 42 -3.54 -19.95 12.57
N VAL A 43 -4.86 -19.86 12.37
CA VAL A 43 -5.84 -19.86 13.46
C VAL A 43 -5.85 -21.19 14.19
N LYS A 44 -5.78 -22.28 13.44
CA LYS A 44 -5.81 -23.63 13.98
C LYS A 44 -4.60 -23.90 14.89
N ASN A 45 -3.43 -23.42 14.49
CA ASN A 45 -2.17 -23.71 15.17
C ASN A 45 -1.65 -22.53 16.00
N ASP A 46 -2.22 -21.34 15.80
CA ASP A 46 -1.77 -20.09 16.42
C ASP A 46 -0.29 -19.83 16.11
N GLU A 47 0.07 -19.96 14.81
CA GLU A 47 1.45 -19.83 14.37
C GLU A 47 1.57 -18.84 13.20
N LEU A 48 2.52 -17.92 13.32
CA LEU A 48 2.77 -16.87 12.33
C LEU A 48 3.16 -17.44 10.96
N GLN A 49 3.85 -18.55 10.92
CA GLN A 49 4.34 -19.13 9.66
C GLN A 49 3.23 -19.49 8.66
N PHE A 50 1.99 -19.64 9.12
CA PHE A 50 0.86 -20.01 8.28
C PHE A 50 0.02 -18.81 7.84
N THR A 51 0.49 -17.60 8.08
CA THR A 51 -0.18 -16.38 7.67
C THR A 51 0.82 -15.39 7.11
N ILE A 52 0.36 -14.18 6.83
CA ILE A 52 1.20 -13.09 6.34
C ILE A 52 1.71 -12.28 7.52
N ASN A 53 3.02 -12.11 7.55
CA ASN A 53 3.65 -11.27 8.56
C ASN A 53 3.50 -9.80 8.14
N TYR A 54 2.52 -9.09 8.72
CA TYR A 54 2.26 -7.69 8.36
C TYR A 54 3.43 -6.76 8.70
N HIS A 55 4.28 -7.14 9.62
CA HIS A 55 5.52 -6.41 9.93
C HIS A 55 6.42 -6.34 8.69
N LYS A 56 6.57 -7.49 8.01
CA LYS A 56 7.34 -7.57 6.76
C LYS A 56 6.67 -6.80 5.63
N VAL A 57 5.34 -6.85 5.57
CA VAL A 57 4.57 -6.10 4.58
C VAL A 57 4.81 -4.60 4.76
N TYR A 58 4.73 -4.11 5.98
CA TYR A 58 4.96 -2.69 6.28
C TYR A 58 6.38 -2.28 5.86
N LYS A 59 7.38 -3.06 6.23
CA LYS A 59 8.78 -2.76 5.86
C LYS A 59 8.97 -2.71 4.36
N PHE A 60 8.32 -3.62 3.65
CA PHE A 60 8.38 -3.70 2.20
C PHE A 60 7.77 -2.45 1.56
N ILE A 61 6.60 -2.02 2.05
CA ILE A 61 5.94 -0.80 1.58
C ILE A 61 6.82 0.42 1.83
N ASN A 62 7.41 0.51 3.01
CA ASN A 62 8.29 1.60 3.37
C ASN A 62 9.47 1.74 2.39
N GLU A 63 10.04 0.61 1.98
CA GLU A 63 11.13 0.61 0.99
C GLU A 63 10.65 1.12 -0.37
N ILE A 64 9.47 0.67 -0.82
CA ILE A 64 8.93 1.10 -2.11
C ILE A 64 8.64 2.60 -2.11
N VAL A 65 8.01 3.10 -1.05
CA VAL A 65 7.64 4.51 -0.90
C VAL A 65 8.88 5.42 -0.99
N HIS A 66 10.01 4.98 -0.46
CA HIS A 66 11.23 5.79 -0.38
C HIS A 66 12.28 5.46 -1.44
N ARG A 67 12.01 4.48 -2.31
CA ARG A 67 12.97 4.03 -3.32
C ARG A 67 13.23 5.08 -4.38
N GLU A 68 12.18 5.74 -4.83
CA GLU A 68 12.26 6.79 -5.85
C GLU A 68 11.09 7.75 -5.72
N ASN A 69 11.17 8.87 -6.41
CA ASN A 69 10.09 9.88 -6.41
C ASN A 69 9.17 9.63 -7.61
N PHE A 70 7.95 9.21 -7.33
CA PHE A 70 6.96 8.99 -8.39
C PHE A 70 6.22 10.28 -8.70
N TYR A 71 5.86 10.49 -9.95
CA TYR A 71 5.06 11.64 -10.36
C TYR A 71 3.60 11.49 -9.96
N LEU A 72 3.11 10.24 -9.92
CA LEU A 72 1.70 9.97 -9.71
C LEU A 72 1.51 9.02 -8.53
N ILE A 73 0.50 9.30 -7.70
CA ILE A 73 0.12 8.36 -6.63
C ILE A 73 -0.43 7.06 -7.21
N GLU A 74 -1.00 7.11 -8.42
CA GLU A 74 -1.45 5.92 -9.17
C GLU A 74 -0.28 4.96 -9.41
N THR A 75 0.86 5.51 -9.83
CA THR A 75 2.06 4.70 -10.09
C THR A 75 2.56 4.07 -8.79
N LEU A 76 2.61 4.85 -7.72
CA LEU A 76 3.03 4.34 -6.41
C LEU A 76 2.10 3.20 -5.95
N ALA A 77 0.78 3.40 -6.04
CA ALA A 77 -0.19 2.38 -5.66
C ALA A 77 -0.03 1.11 -6.48
N ALA A 78 0.13 1.24 -7.79
CA ALA A 78 0.29 0.09 -8.70
C ALA A 78 1.59 -0.65 -8.42
N ARG A 79 2.66 0.08 -8.13
CA ARG A 79 3.97 -0.52 -7.82
C ARG A 79 3.92 -1.30 -6.52
N ILE A 80 3.30 -0.72 -5.49
CA ILE A 80 3.12 -1.42 -4.20
C ILE A 80 2.33 -2.70 -4.41
N ALA A 81 1.21 -2.62 -5.14
CA ALA A 81 0.35 -3.77 -5.38
C ALA A 81 1.10 -4.90 -6.10
N SER A 82 1.81 -4.57 -7.17
CA SER A 82 2.54 -5.56 -7.97
C SER A 82 3.65 -6.23 -7.18
N GLU A 83 4.44 -5.44 -6.46
CA GLU A 83 5.60 -5.99 -5.74
C GLU A 83 5.19 -6.79 -4.51
N LEU A 84 4.13 -6.39 -3.83
CA LEU A 84 3.60 -7.18 -2.71
C LEU A 84 3.05 -8.52 -3.19
N LEU A 85 2.27 -8.52 -4.27
CA LEU A 85 1.69 -9.74 -4.80
C LEU A 85 2.79 -10.72 -5.24
N GLU A 86 3.85 -10.19 -5.85
CA GLU A 86 5.00 -10.99 -6.29
C GLU A 86 5.80 -11.56 -5.13
N SER A 87 5.96 -10.78 -4.05
CA SER A 87 6.85 -11.16 -2.93
C SER A 87 6.17 -11.98 -1.85
N PHE A 88 4.85 -11.94 -1.75
CA PHE A 88 4.10 -12.65 -0.71
C PHE A 88 3.10 -13.58 -1.37
N GLU A 89 3.50 -14.82 -1.58
CA GLU A 89 2.69 -15.79 -2.33
C GLU A 89 1.38 -16.20 -1.65
N GLN A 90 1.24 -15.95 -0.36
CA GLN A 90 -0.01 -16.21 0.37
C GLN A 90 -1.10 -15.18 0.08
N ILE A 91 -0.77 -14.07 -0.58
CA ILE A 91 -1.75 -13.06 -0.95
C ILE A 91 -2.57 -13.59 -2.14
N GLN A 92 -3.88 -13.69 -1.96
CA GLN A 92 -4.80 -14.09 -3.04
C GLN A 92 -5.26 -12.88 -3.84
N GLU A 93 -5.52 -11.79 -3.14
CA GLU A 93 -5.97 -10.54 -3.71
C GLU A 93 -5.57 -9.41 -2.76
N LEU A 94 -5.27 -8.26 -3.31
CA LEU A 94 -5.01 -7.11 -2.45
C LEU A 94 -5.53 -5.83 -3.07
N THR A 95 -5.86 -4.88 -2.19
CA THR A 95 -6.24 -3.53 -2.58
C THR A 95 -5.31 -2.58 -1.87
N ILE A 96 -4.71 -1.69 -2.65
CA ILE A 96 -3.82 -0.64 -2.16
C ILE A 96 -4.51 0.69 -2.38
N ARG A 97 -4.55 1.52 -1.35
CA ARG A 97 -5.00 2.91 -1.47
C ARG A 97 -3.86 3.81 -1.04
N VAL A 98 -3.53 4.77 -1.90
CA VAL A 98 -2.53 5.79 -1.61
C VAL A 98 -3.23 7.13 -1.67
N ARG A 99 -3.11 7.93 -0.61
CA ARG A 99 -3.76 9.23 -0.56
C ARG A 99 -2.82 10.31 -0.05
N LYS A 100 -3.10 11.53 -0.47
CA LYS A 100 -2.43 12.72 0.03
C LYS A 100 -3.49 13.78 0.34
N ARG A 101 -3.31 14.47 1.46
CA ARG A 101 -4.31 15.41 1.97
C ARG A 101 -4.08 16.83 1.51
N SER A 102 -2.84 17.26 1.44
CA SER A 102 -2.51 18.62 1.02
C SER A 102 -2.20 18.62 -0.46
N VAL A 103 -3.21 18.93 -1.28
CA VAL A 103 -3.09 18.90 -2.74
C VAL A 103 -3.31 20.29 -3.31
N PRO A 104 -2.45 20.77 -4.20
CA PRO A 104 -2.56 22.11 -4.78
C PRO A 104 -3.58 22.16 -5.92
N VAL A 105 -4.86 21.97 -5.60
CA VAL A 105 -5.93 21.98 -6.61
C VAL A 105 -6.76 23.27 -6.61
N GLY A 106 -6.41 24.22 -5.74
CA GLY A 106 -7.11 25.49 -5.66
C GLY A 106 -8.48 25.43 -5.00
N GLY A 107 -8.77 24.37 -4.27
CA GLY A 107 -10.04 24.19 -3.57
C GLY A 107 -9.84 23.45 -2.25
N MET A 108 -10.96 23.27 -1.54
CA MET A 108 -10.96 22.58 -0.25
C MET A 108 -11.47 21.16 -0.43
N LEU A 109 -10.66 20.16 0.01
CA LEU A 109 -11.03 18.76 -0.03
C LEU A 109 -10.30 18.02 1.08
N ASP A 110 -10.77 16.85 1.44
CA ASP A 110 -10.14 16.05 2.49
C ASP A 110 -8.85 15.42 1.99
N TYR A 111 -8.90 14.77 0.84
CA TYR A 111 -7.74 14.12 0.25
C TYR A 111 -8.03 13.69 -1.18
N VAL A 112 -6.98 13.37 -1.90
CA VAL A 112 -7.05 12.69 -3.20
C VAL A 112 -6.50 11.28 -2.98
N GLU A 113 -7.14 10.29 -3.58
CA GLU A 113 -6.78 8.88 -3.36
C GLU A 113 -6.77 8.11 -4.67
N ALA A 114 -5.77 7.28 -4.85
CA ALA A 114 -5.71 6.29 -5.92
C ALA A 114 -5.86 4.90 -5.31
N GLU A 115 -6.67 4.06 -5.92
CA GLU A 115 -6.92 2.70 -5.45
C GLU A 115 -6.60 1.70 -6.56
N VAL A 116 -5.86 0.67 -6.22
CA VAL A 116 -5.52 -0.43 -7.14
C VAL A 116 -5.86 -1.74 -6.46
N THR A 117 -6.61 -2.59 -7.17
CA THR A 117 -6.88 -3.96 -6.73
C THR A 117 -6.22 -4.92 -7.69
N LYS A 118 -5.50 -5.90 -7.16
CA LYS A 118 -4.88 -6.96 -7.96
C LYS A 118 -5.26 -8.32 -7.40
N VAL A 119 -5.60 -9.22 -8.30
CA VAL A 119 -5.96 -10.60 -7.98
C VAL A 119 -4.87 -11.51 -8.53
N ARG A 120 -4.48 -12.50 -7.74
CA ARG A 120 -3.48 -13.46 -8.21
C ARG A 120 -4.08 -14.38 -9.27
N ASP A 121 -3.41 -14.46 -10.40
CA ASP A 121 -3.77 -15.38 -11.47
C ASP A 121 -3.31 -16.79 -11.09
N GLU A 122 -4.13 -17.74 -11.44
CA GLU A 122 -3.81 -19.15 -11.23
C GLU A 122 -3.05 -19.74 -12.42
#